data_f3f560f078f8b3b07651946df701d3f9
#
_entry.id   f3f560f078f8b3b07651946df701d3f9
#
_cell.length_a   1.000
_cell.length_b   1.000
_cell.length_c   1.000
_cell.angle_alpha   90.00
_cell.angle_beta   90.00
_cell.angle_gamma   90.00
#
_symmetry.space_group_name_H-M   'P 1'
#
loop_
_entity.id
_entity.type
_entity.pdbx_description
1 polymer ?
#
loop_
_entity_poly.entity_id
_entity_poly.type
_entity_poly.pdbx_seq_one_letter_code
_entity_poly.pdbx_strand_id
1 'polypeptide(L)'
;SGTEEPEIIPLQIGAETVVCKNRYKYLDRCQNDEVCICEMSQADSAQVEKIIEIAETDPAGWRKTTLEERHRIMYEAANRLADMRGDLIGCMCAVTGKTVIEGDVEVSEAVDYARFYTTAMKKFAALDDIEIKPKGTILVISPWNFPCAIPVGGIVAGLAGGNTVILKPATVAAPVAWMFAKAFWDAGVPKEALQVIITNREALKVLTTAPAIKHIILTRGTDTAQNIARANPVTPLSAETGGKNVIILTASGDRDHAIMNIVASAFGNAGQKCSACSLLLVERSVYEDKNFQSKLKDAATSLKVGSVWNPGNIVGPMITNKNDKLLQAFNLEPGESWLVPPRFIDEKEYMLAPTVKWGVKPENFSFRTELFGPLLSVACICLLYTSPSPRDSTSS
;
A
#
# COMPACT_ATOMS: atom_id res chain seq x y z
N SER A 1 -30.95 4.68 -4.60
CA SER A 1 -32.00 5.37 -5.33
C SER A 1 -31.86 6.88 -5.11
N GLY A 2 -31.40 7.64 -6.00
CA GLY A 2 -31.33 9.10 -5.89
C GLY A 2 -30.20 9.64 -6.73
N THR A 3 -30.57 10.43 -7.67
CA THR A 3 -29.76 11.28 -8.53
C THR A 3 -29.18 12.45 -7.73
N GLU A 4 -28.47 12.19 -6.62
CA GLU A 4 -27.67 13.23 -5.99
C GLU A 4 -26.40 13.40 -6.84
N GLU A 5 -26.09 14.65 -7.18
CA GLU A 5 -24.82 14.95 -7.84
C GLU A 5 -23.67 14.50 -6.94
N PRO A 6 -22.62 13.89 -7.50
CA PRO A 6 -21.50 13.41 -6.70
C PRO A 6 -20.84 14.57 -5.95
N GLU A 7 -20.45 14.32 -4.69
CA GLU A 7 -19.72 15.30 -3.89
C GLU A 7 -18.44 15.75 -4.61
N ILE A 8 -18.23 17.05 -4.71
CA ILE A 8 -17.00 17.61 -5.25
C ILE A 8 -16.04 17.91 -4.09
N ILE A 9 -14.96 17.15 -4.02
CA ILE A 9 -13.90 17.36 -3.05
C ILE A 9 -12.92 18.40 -3.61
N PRO A 10 -12.74 19.53 -2.93
CA PRO A 10 -11.86 20.60 -3.39
C PRO A 10 -10.38 20.25 -3.17
N LEU A 11 -9.50 21.01 -3.80
CA LEU A 11 -8.09 21.06 -3.49
C LEU A 11 -7.87 21.95 -2.27
N GLN A 12 -7.09 21.50 -1.29
CA GLN A 12 -6.67 22.29 -0.15
C GLN A 12 -5.27 22.87 -0.41
N ILE A 13 -5.16 24.21 -0.42
CA ILE A 13 -3.88 24.92 -0.59
C ILE A 13 -3.64 25.75 0.66
N GLY A 14 -2.89 25.24 1.63
CA GLY A 14 -2.82 25.85 2.95
C GLY A 14 -4.21 26.01 3.57
N ALA A 15 -4.58 27.21 4.00
CA ALA A 15 -5.93 27.50 4.54
C ALA A 15 -7.01 27.63 3.46
N GLU A 16 -6.65 27.83 2.19
CA GLU A 16 -7.57 28.05 1.09
C GLU A 16 -8.14 26.75 0.52
N THR A 17 -9.41 26.79 0.11
CA THR A 17 -10.10 25.68 -0.53
C THR A 17 -10.44 26.07 -1.98
N VAL A 18 -10.00 25.28 -2.96
CA VAL A 18 -10.13 25.60 -4.38
C VAL A 18 -10.81 24.46 -5.13
N VAL A 19 -11.94 24.76 -5.79
CA VAL A 19 -12.58 23.83 -6.73
C VAL A 19 -11.98 24.02 -8.11
N CYS A 20 -11.26 22.99 -8.60
CA CYS A 20 -10.63 23.03 -9.92
C CYS A 20 -11.56 22.59 -11.04
N LYS A 21 -11.31 23.08 -12.26
CA LYS A 21 -12.01 22.59 -13.47
C LYS A 21 -11.61 21.15 -13.80
N ASN A 22 -10.32 20.83 -13.60
CA ASN A 22 -9.81 19.47 -13.80
C ASN A 22 -10.08 18.63 -12.55
N ARG A 23 -10.86 17.57 -12.72
CA ARG A 23 -11.29 16.69 -11.62
C ARG A 23 -11.14 15.22 -12.02
N TYR A 24 -10.91 14.36 -11.05
CA TYR A 24 -10.88 12.92 -11.21
C TYR A 24 -12.14 12.32 -10.59
N LYS A 25 -12.84 11.48 -11.36
CA LYS A 25 -14.05 10.75 -10.90
C LYS A 25 -13.66 9.46 -10.22
N TYR A 26 -14.29 9.20 -9.08
CA TYR A 26 -14.12 7.96 -8.33
C TYR A 26 -15.40 7.14 -8.44
N LEU A 27 -15.24 5.94 -8.96
CA LEU A 27 -16.34 5.00 -9.18
C LEU A 27 -16.22 3.85 -8.19
N ASP A 28 -17.36 3.28 -7.77
CA ASP A 28 -17.38 2.05 -6.99
C ASP A 28 -16.93 0.87 -7.86
N ARG A 29 -15.81 0.26 -7.50
CA ARG A 29 -15.21 -0.83 -8.28
C ARG A 29 -15.97 -2.14 -8.25
N CYS A 30 -16.84 -2.31 -7.25
CA CYS A 30 -17.61 -3.52 -7.03
C CYS A 30 -19.08 -3.40 -7.44
N GLN A 31 -19.48 -2.19 -7.82
CA GLN A 31 -20.77 -1.93 -8.45
C GLN A 31 -20.52 -1.58 -9.94
N ASN A 32 -21.59 -1.50 -10.70
CA ASN A 32 -21.45 -1.08 -12.10
C ASN A 32 -20.79 0.31 -12.16
N ASP A 33 -19.97 0.54 -13.19
CA ASP A 33 -19.20 1.78 -13.43
C ASP A 33 -20.03 3.09 -13.43
N GLU A 34 -21.33 2.98 -13.14
CA GLU A 34 -22.29 4.10 -13.10
C GLU A 34 -22.36 4.77 -11.72
N VAL A 35 -21.87 4.11 -10.64
CA VAL A 35 -21.93 4.69 -9.30
C VAL A 35 -20.71 5.55 -9.06
N CYS A 36 -20.86 6.86 -9.27
CA CYS A 36 -19.85 7.85 -8.92
C CYS A 36 -19.92 8.14 -7.41
N ILE A 37 -18.81 7.92 -6.70
CA ILE A 37 -18.72 8.15 -5.26
C ILE A 37 -18.47 9.63 -4.99
N CYS A 38 -17.49 10.22 -5.69
CA CYS A 38 -17.13 11.63 -5.60
C CYS A 38 -16.28 12.05 -6.80
N GLU A 39 -16.09 13.36 -6.96
CA GLU A 39 -15.08 13.95 -7.82
C GLU A 39 -14.06 14.72 -6.98
N MET A 40 -12.77 14.62 -7.28
CA MET A 40 -11.74 15.37 -6.57
C MET A 40 -10.98 16.31 -7.51
N SER A 41 -10.78 17.53 -7.06
CA SER A 41 -10.00 18.57 -7.76
C SER A 41 -8.54 18.16 -7.88
N GLN A 42 -7.96 18.31 -9.07
CA GLN A 42 -6.56 18.02 -9.36
C GLN A 42 -5.75 19.31 -9.43
N ALA A 43 -4.60 19.32 -8.77
CA ALA A 43 -3.66 20.41 -8.82
C ALA A 43 -2.89 20.45 -10.15
N ASP A 44 -2.74 21.62 -10.72
CA ASP A 44 -1.80 21.93 -11.79
C ASP A 44 -0.40 22.28 -11.23
N SER A 45 0.56 22.56 -12.11
CA SER A 45 1.94 22.84 -11.71
C SER A 45 2.06 24.13 -10.87
N ALA A 46 1.29 25.17 -11.18
CA ALA A 46 1.33 26.44 -10.41
C ALA A 46 0.75 26.26 -9.00
N GLN A 47 -0.32 25.47 -8.88
CA GLN A 47 -0.90 25.13 -7.58
C GLN A 47 0.04 24.26 -6.75
N VAL A 48 0.78 23.33 -7.39
CA VAL A 48 1.80 22.52 -6.72
C VAL A 48 2.94 23.40 -6.20
N GLU A 49 3.41 24.37 -6.97
CA GLU A 49 4.44 25.33 -6.53
C GLU A 49 3.97 26.12 -5.31
N LYS A 50 2.72 26.61 -5.30
CA LYS A 50 2.13 27.30 -4.13
C LYS A 50 2.03 26.39 -2.90
N ILE A 51 1.68 25.15 -3.07
CA ILE A 51 1.62 24.13 -1.99
C ILE A 51 3.03 23.90 -1.40
N ILE A 52 4.04 23.80 -2.25
CA ILE A 52 5.44 23.64 -1.83
C ILE A 52 5.91 24.87 -1.04
N GLU A 53 5.64 26.08 -1.52
CA GLU A 53 5.99 27.33 -0.85
C GLU A 53 5.37 27.43 0.55
N ILE A 54 4.07 27.10 0.68
CA ILE A 54 3.37 27.11 1.97
C ILE A 54 4.01 26.08 2.93
N ALA A 55 4.30 24.88 2.46
CA ALA A 55 4.92 23.85 3.29
C ALA A 55 6.36 24.25 3.70
N GLU A 56 7.13 24.90 2.81
CA GLU A 56 8.48 25.35 3.10
C GLU A 56 8.50 26.52 4.09
N THR A 57 7.62 27.50 3.93
CA THR A 57 7.56 28.69 4.79
C THR A 57 6.93 28.41 6.15
N ASP A 58 6.10 27.38 6.26
CA ASP A 58 5.42 26.98 7.50
C ASP A 58 4.72 28.15 8.23
N PRO A 59 3.78 28.83 7.58
CA PRO A 59 3.16 30.05 8.13
C PRO A 59 2.38 29.79 9.42
N ALA A 60 1.91 28.56 9.64
CA ALA A 60 1.26 28.14 10.87
C ALA A 60 2.24 27.86 12.02
N GLY A 61 3.54 27.78 11.75
CA GLY A 61 4.58 27.58 12.76
C GLY A 61 4.62 26.17 13.37
N TRP A 62 4.20 25.15 12.63
CA TRP A 62 4.21 23.75 13.09
C TRP A 62 5.60 23.30 13.57
N ARG A 63 6.67 23.72 12.90
CA ARG A 63 8.07 23.39 13.28
C ARG A 63 8.46 23.92 14.65
N LYS A 64 7.77 24.94 15.15
CA LYS A 64 8.02 25.58 16.46
C LYS A 64 7.18 25.01 17.59
N THR A 65 6.20 24.14 17.30
CA THR A 65 5.40 23.50 18.32
C THR A 65 6.25 22.56 19.19
N THR A 66 5.89 22.40 20.44
CA THR A 66 6.60 21.50 21.36
C THR A 66 6.36 20.06 21.00
N LEU A 67 7.26 19.18 21.44
CA LEU A 67 7.10 17.73 21.24
C LEU A 67 5.83 17.22 21.96
N GLU A 68 5.54 17.73 23.15
CA GLU A 68 4.37 17.40 23.95
C GLU A 68 3.08 17.76 23.20
N GLU A 69 3.05 18.95 22.59
CA GLU A 69 1.87 19.37 21.85
C GLU A 69 1.67 18.54 20.58
N ARG A 70 2.72 18.28 19.81
CA ARG A 70 2.64 17.38 18.68
C ARG A 70 2.17 15.98 19.09
N HIS A 71 2.68 15.47 20.21
CA HIS A 71 2.25 14.18 20.76
C HIS A 71 0.75 14.18 21.07
N ARG A 72 0.26 15.21 21.76
CA ARG A 72 -1.17 15.34 22.10
C ARG A 72 -2.05 15.35 20.84
N ILE A 73 -1.67 16.16 19.85
CA ILE A 73 -2.41 16.27 18.58
C ILE A 73 -2.40 14.94 17.81
N MET A 74 -1.27 14.24 17.73
CA MET A 74 -1.19 12.95 17.03
C MET A 74 -2.00 11.86 17.73
N TYR A 75 -2.03 11.86 19.07
CA TYR A 75 -2.88 10.94 19.83
C TYR A 75 -4.36 11.21 19.60
N GLU A 76 -4.76 12.47 19.56
CA GLU A 76 -6.13 12.84 19.21
C GLU A 76 -6.47 12.44 17.75
N ALA A 77 -5.56 12.63 16.82
CA ALA A 77 -5.72 12.15 15.44
C ALA A 77 -5.91 10.62 15.39
N ALA A 78 -5.16 9.86 16.19
CA ALA A 78 -5.33 8.41 16.31
C ALA A 78 -6.72 8.01 16.83
N ASN A 79 -7.27 8.75 17.79
CA ASN A 79 -8.62 8.51 18.30
C ASN A 79 -9.66 8.79 17.22
N ARG A 80 -9.54 9.91 16.50
CA ARG A 80 -10.45 10.26 15.40
C ARG A 80 -10.39 9.26 14.25
N LEU A 81 -9.22 8.72 13.93
CA LEU A 81 -9.08 7.62 12.95
C LEU A 81 -9.85 6.38 13.41
N ALA A 82 -9.77 6.04 14.71
CA ALA A 82 -10.54 4.94 15.28
C ALA A 82 -12.05 5.17 15.21
N ASP A 83 -12.51 6.39 15.49
CA ASP A 83 -13.92 6.77 15.41
C ASP A 83 -14.48 6.73 13.99
N MET A 84 -13.65 7.08 12.99
CA MET A 84 -13.99 7.04 11.56
C MET A 84 -13.84 5.66 10.92
N ARG A 85 -13.61 4.61 11.69
CA ARG A 85 -13.32 3.25 11.21
C ARG A 85 -14.28 2.78 10.13
N GLY A 86 -15.58 2.87 10.37
CA GLY A 86 -16.60 2.41 9.42
C GLY A 86 -16.56 3.15 8.08
N ASP A 87 -16.41 4.46 8.13
CA ASP A 87 -16.35 5.32 6.95
C ASP A 87 -15.08 5.06 6.12
N LEU A 88 -13.92 4.92 6.80
CA LEU A 88 -12.65 4.59 6.14
C LEU A 88 -12.72 3.21 5.47
N ILE A 89 -13.27 2.20 6.15
CA ILE A 89 -13.46 0.86 5.57
C ILE A 89 -14.39 0.94 4.36
N GLY A 90 -15.53 1.60 4.48
CA GLY A 90 -16.49 1.77 3.38
C GLY A 90 -15.85 2.44 2.17
N CYS A 91 -15.08 3.50 2.38
CA CYS A 91 -14.35 4.17 1.31
C CYS A 91 -13.30 3.27 0.66
N MET A 92 -12.51 2.51 1.45
CA MET A 92 -11.54 1.55 0.92
C MET A 92 -12.23 0.45 0.10
N CYS A 93 -13.34 -0.09 0.57
CA CYS A 93 -14.15 -1.05 -0.19
C CYS A 93 -14.53 -0.49 -1.56
N ALA A 94 -15.07 0.71 -1.58
CA ALA A 94 -15.58 1.35 -2.80
C ALA A 94 -14.45 1.67 -3.80
N VAL A 95 -13.39 2.36 -3.37
CA VAL A 95 -12.39 2.90 -4.31
C VAL A 95 -11.25 1.94 -4.64
N THR A 96 -10.90 1.02 -3.75
CA THR A 96 -9.78 0.09 -3.96
C THR A 96 -10.18 -1.38 -4.09
N GLY A 97 -11.43 -1.72 -3.78
CA GLY A 97 -11.89 -3.10 -3.78
C GLY A 97 -11.32 -3.94 -2.63
N LYS A 98 -10.94 -3.31 -1.53
CA LYS A 98 -10.46 -4.00 -0.33
C LYS A 98 -11.64 -4.58 0.45
N THR A 99 -11.53 -5.80 0.96
CA THR A 99 -12.59 -6.40 1.76
C THR A 99 -12.73 -5.72 3.12
N VAL A 100 -13.91 -5.79 3.73
CA VAL A 100 -14.18 -5.21 5.06
C VAL A 100 -13.19 -5.73 6.11
N ILE A 101 -12.89 -7.03 6.11
CA ILE A 101 -11.98 -7.65 7.07
C ILE A 101 -10.56 -7.07 6.94
N GLU A 102 -10.07 -6.91 5.71
CA GLU A 102 -8.74 -6.33 5.48
C GLU A 102 -8.71 -4.82 5.74
N GLY A 103 -9.80 -4.12 5.45
CA GLY A 103 -9.96 -2.71 5.78
C GLY A 103 -9.95 -2.46 7.29
N ASP A 104 -10.59 -3.33 8.08
CA ASP A 104 -10.61 -3.25 9.53
C ASP A 104 -9.22 -3.38 10.17
N VAL A 105 -8.45 -4.36 9.70
CA VAL A 105 -7.05 -4.54 10.12
C VAL A 105 -6.21 -3.31 9.75
N GLU A 106 -6.40 -2.76 8.56
CA GLU A 106 -5.64 -1.62 8.08
C GLU A 106 -5.93 -0.33 8.87
N VAL A 107 -7.19 -0.08 9.26
CA VAL A 107 -7.51 1.07 10.12
C VAL A 107 -6.86 0.90 11.50
N SER A 108 -6.85 -0.32 12.05
CA SER A 108 -6.14 -0.60 13.31
C SER A 108 -4.64 -0.31 13.19
N GLU A 109 -4.01 -0.72 12.10
CA GLU A 109 -2.60 -0.44 11.81
C GLU A 109 -2.33 1.06 11.67
N ALA A 110 -3.22 1.82 11.02
CA ALA A 110 -3.11 3.27 10.92
C ALA A 110 -3.13 3.95 12.30
N VAL A 111 -4.04 3.52 13.18
CA VAL A 111 -4.13 4.01 14.57
C VAL A 111 -2.84 3.67 15.35
N ASP A 112 -2.34 2.45 15.17
CA ASP A 112 -1.10 2.02 15.83
C ASP A 112 0.11 2.80 15.33
N TYR A 113 0.24 3.08 14.04
CA TYR A 113 1.30 3.94 13.50
C TYR A 113 1.24 5.35 14.10
N ALA A 114 0.05 5.94 14.20
CA ALA A 114 -0.11 7.27 14.79
C ALA A 114 0.37 7.32 16.25
N ARG A 115 0.09 6.29 17.03
CA ARG A 115 0.55 6.16 18.42
C ARG A 115 2.02 5.79 18.53
N PHE A 116 2.49 4.87 17.69
CA PHE A 116 3.84 4.33 17.73
C PHE A 116 4.90 5.39 17.37
N TYR A 117 4.80 6.03 16.21
CA TYR A 117 5.81 7.00 15.77
C TYR A 117 5.88 8.21 16.69
N THR A 118 4.75 8.65 17.20
CA THR A 118 4.68 9.73 18.17
C THR A 118 5.36 9.37 19.49
N THR A 119 5.13 8.16 20.00
CA THR A 119 5.78 7.65 21.21
C THR A 119 7.27 7.39 20.97
N ALA A 120 7.66 6.86 19.82
CA ALA A 120 9.05 6.65 19.45
C ALA A 120 9.81 7.98 19.42
N MET A 121 9.18 9.05 18.89
CA MET A 121 9.79 10.38 18.86
C MET A 121 10.11 10.93 20.26
N LYS A 122 9.22 10.71 21.26
CA LYS A 122 9.49 11.06 22.65
C LYS A 122 10.66 10.28 23.23
N LYS A 123 10.77 8.98 22.91
CA LYS A 123 11.91 8.15 23.34
C LYS A 123 13.22 8.63 22.76
N PHE A 124 13.24 9.01 21.47
CA PHE A 124 14.45 9.59 20.86
C PHE A 124 14.82 10.93 21.47
N ALA A 125 13.84 11.80 21.74
CA ALA A 125 14.09 13.12 22.36
C ALA A 125 14.56 13.04 23.81
N ALA A 126 14.35 11.92 24.48
CA ALA A 126 14.81 11.67 25.85
C ALA A 126 16.23 11.10 25.94
N LEU A 127 16.88 10.83 24.80
CA LEU A 127 18.27 10.36 24.78
C LEU A 127 19.22 11.53 25.05
N ASP A 128 20.18 11.29 25.93
CA ASP A 128 21.24 12.26 26.23
C ASP A 128 22.14 12.48 24.99
N ASP A 129 22.69 13.68 24.85
CA ASP A 129 23.61 14.08 23.79
C ASP A 129 23.06 14.01 22.34
N ILE A 130 21.73 13.93 22.18
CA ILE A 130 21.06 13.96 20.85
C ILE A 130 20.22 15.22 20.72
N GLU A 131 20.54 16.03 19.70
CA GLU A 131 19.70 17.15 19.29
C GLU A 131 18.83 16.73 18.09
N ILE A 132 17.51 16.82 18.24
CA ILE A 132 16.54 16.50 17.19
C ILE A 132 16.09 17.81 16.53
N LYS A 133 16.30 17.89 15.20
CA LYS A 133 15.86 19.05 14.39
C LYS A 133 14.94 18.60 13.27
N PRO A 134 13.83 19.32 13.00
CA PRO A 134 13.04 19.10 11.79
C PRO A 134 13.89 19.26 10.53
N LYS A 135 13.71 18.38 9.56
CA LYS A 135 14.39 18.49 8.25
C LYS A 135 13.80 19.61 7.38
N GLY A 136 12.52 19.90 7.54
CA GLY A 136 11.77 20.87 6.74
C GLY A 136 10.51 20.27 6.13
N THR A 137 10.35 20.33 4.82
CA THR A 137 9.19 19.75 4.12
C THR A 137 9.46 18.30 3.69
N ILE A 138 8.57 17.40 4.09
CA ILE A 138 8.60 15.99 3.73
C ILE A 138 7.52 15.70 2.68
N LEU A 139 7.89 15.00 1.63
CA LEU A 139 6.96 14.50 0.63
C LEU A 139 6.66 13.03 0.91
N VAL A 140 5.40 12.69 1.12
CA VAL A 140 4.93 11.31 1.26
C VAL A 140 4.19 10.90 -0.02
N ILE A 141 4.70 9.88 -0.71
CA ILE A 141 4.06 9.29 -1.90
C ILE A 141 3.62 7.88 -1.55
N SER A 142 2.31 7.67 -1.42
CA SER A 142 1.75 6.43 -0.91
C SER A 142 1.07 5.57 -1.98
N PRO A 143 0.95 4.25 -1.74
CA PRO A 143 0.34 3.31 -2.66
C PRO A 143 -1.19 3.32 -2.53
N TRP A 144 -1.83 2.49 -3.35
CA TRP A 144 -3.28 2.30 -3.32
C TRP A 144 -3.71 1.03 -2.56
N ASN A 145 -2.82 0.05 -2.39
CA ASN A 145 -3.14 -1.25 -1.80
C ASN A 145 -3.22 -1.24 -0.27
N PHE A 146 -2.57 -0.26 0.37
CA PHE A 146 -2.75 0.13 1.77
C PHE A 146 -3.00 1.62 1.83
N PRO A 147 -4.22 2.06 1.44
CA PRO A 147 -4.53 3.48 1.21
C PRO A 147 -4.68 4.30 2.49
N CYS A 148 -4.76 3.66 3.65
CA CYS A 148 -4.90 4.31 4.96
C CYS A 148 -3.62 4.18 5.80
N ALA A 149 -3.17 2.97 6.13
CA ALA A 149 -2.09 2.75 7.08
C ALA A 149 -0.75 3.32 6.61
N ILE A 150 -0.33 3.01 5.38
CA ILE A 150 0.97 3.44 4.87
C ILE A 150 1.09 4.97 4.80
N PRO A 151 0.12 5.70 4.19
CA PRO A 151 0.20 7.16 4.19
C PRO A 151 0.12 7.76 5.60
N VAL A 152 -0.71 7.24 6.49
CA VAL A 152 -0.78 7.70 7.90
C VAL A 152 0.58 7.53 8.59
N GLY A 153 1.23 6.37 8.41
CA GLY A 153 2.58 6.14 8.95
C GLY A 153 3.59 7.18 8.48
N GLY A 154 3.63 7.45 7.18
CA GLY A 154 4.53 8.47 6.61
C GLY A 154 4.23 9.89 7.10
N ILE A 155 2.95 10.26 7.18
CA ILE A 155 2.50 11.55 7.69
C ILE A 155 2.92 11.74 9.15
N VAL A 156 2.60 10.76 10.00
CA VAL A 156 2.88 10.87 11.44
C VAL A 156 4.37 10.89 11.71
N ALA A 157 5.17 10.09 10.99
CA ALA A 157 6.64 10.13 11.10
C ALA A 157 7.18 11.54 10.76
N GLY A 158 6.66 12.18 9.72
CA GLY A 158 7.01 13.54 9.35
C GLY A 158 6.57 14.58 10.39
N LEU A 159 5.28 14.58 10.73
CA LEU A 159 4.68 15.58 11.63
C LEU A 159 5.21 15.48 13.07
N ALA A 160 5.35 14.26 13.62
CA ALA A 160 5.89 14.05 14.97
C ALA A 160 7.33 14.58 15.07
N GLY A 161 8.12 14.45 14.00
CA GLY A 161 9.45 15.04 13.89
C GLY A 161 9.47 16.56 13.72
N GLY A 162 8.30 17.23 13.73
CA GLY A 162 8.19 18.68 13.56
C GLY A 162 8.34 19.16 12.11
N ASN A 163 8.20 18.28 11.13
CA ASN A 163 8.25 18.65 9.71
C ASN A 163 6.87 19.02 9.19
N THR A 164 6.80 19.82 8.13
CA THR A 164 5.61 19.93 7.32
C THR A 164 5.53 18.75 6.32
N VAL A 165 4.33 18.33 5.97
CA VAL A 165 4.12 17.16 5.12
C VAL A 165 3.21 17.49 3.94
N ILE A 166 3.67 17.12 2.75
CA ILE A 166 2.82 17.06 1.56
C ILE A 166 2.55 15.60 1.26
N LEU A 167 1.28 15.18 1.31
CA LEU A 167 0.86 13.85 0.94
C LEU A 167 0.38 13.82 -0.52
N LYS A 168 1.00 12.98 -1.32
CA LYS A 168 0.53 12.61 -2.66
C LYS A 168 0.09 11.15 -2.65
N PRO A 169 -1.18 10.83 -2.40
CA PRO A 169 -1.68 9.46 -2.45
C PRO A 169 -1.68 8.93 -3.88
N ALA A 170 -1.79 7.61 -4.04
CA ALA A 170 -2.19 7.05 -5.31
C ALA A 170 -3.55 7.63 -5.74
N THR A 171 -3.68 8.05 -6.99
CA THR A 171 -4.87 8.75 -7.45
C THR A 171 -6.15 7.97 -7.12
N VAL A 172 -6.18 6.67 -7.35
CA VAL A 172 -7.37 5.83 -7.07
C VAL A 172 -7.75 5.75 -5.59
N ALA A 173 -6.84 6.06 -4.67
CA ALA A 173 -7.05 5.99 -3.23
C ALA A 173 -7.18 7.38 -2.55
N ALA A 174 -7.23 8.44 -3.33
CA ALA A 174 -7.23 9.79 -2.78
C ALA A 174 -8.46 10.14 -1.92
N PRO A 175 -9.68 9.60 -2.16
CA PRO A 175 -10.79 9.81 -1.23
C PRO A 175 -10.50 9.32 0.19
N VAL A 176 -9.84 8.17 0.35
CA VAL A 176 -9.40 7.66 1.67
C VAL A 176 -8.42 8.64 2.32
N ALA A 177 -7.47 9.16 1.52
CA ALA A 177 -6.49 10.13 1.99
C ALA A 177 -7.13 11.44 2.47
N TRP A 178 -8.14 11.91 1.76
CA TRP A 178 -8.89 13.09 2.16
C TRP A 178 -9.65 12.87 3.48
N MET A 179 -10.28 11.71 3.64
CA MET A 179 -11.01 11.37 4.87
C MET A 179 -10.10 11.36 6.10
N PHE A 180 -8.98 10.65 6.05
CA PHE A 180 -8.10 10.63 7.22
C PHE A 180 -7.36 11.97 7.42
N ALA A 181 -7.10 12.76 6.38
CA ALA A 181 -6.53 14.09 6.55
C ALA A 181 -7.45 15.01 7.35
N LYS A 182 -8.77 14.92 7.19
CA LYS A 182 -9.74 15.62 8.05
C LYS A 182 -9.53 15.25 9.53
N ALA A 183 -9.30 13.97 9.85
CA ALA A 183 -9.05 13.55 11.24
C ALA A 183 -7.82 14.25 11.84
N PHE A 184 -6.75 14.45 11.05
CA PHE A 184 -5.57 15.20 11.48
C PHE A 184 -5.83 16.69 11.65
N TRP A 185 -6.52 17.31 10.71
CA TRP A 185 -6.87 18.73 10.79
C TRP A 185 -7.79 19.03 11.97
N ASP A 186 -8.81 18.19 12.19
CA ASP A 186 -9.76 18.30 13.30
C ASP A 186 -9.11 17.99 14.66
N ALA A 187 -8.00 17.25 14.69
CA ALA A 187 -7.18 17.02 15.87
C ALA A 187 -6.28 18.23 16.23
N GLY A 188 -6.11 19.18 15.28
CA GLY A 188 -5.33 20.40 15.48
C GLY A 188 -4.06 20.50 14.64
N VAL A 189 -3.86 19.63 13.66
CA VAL A 189 -2.80 19.79 12.65
C VAL A 189 -3.18 20.93 11.72
N PRO A 190 -2.38 22.01 11.58
CA PRO A 190 -2.66 23.06 10.61
C PRO A 190 -2.71 22.51 9.17
N LYS A 191 -3.62 23.01 8.36
CA LYS A 191 -3.73 22.62 6.94
C LYS A 191 -2.47 22.96 6.14
N GLU A 192 -1.73 23.98 6.56
CA GLU A 192 -0.44 24.37 6.01
C GLU A 192 0.65 23.35 6.34
N ALA A 193 0.55 22.66 7.48
CA ALA A 193 1.51 21.67 7.91
C ALA A 193 1.23 20.26 7.33
N LEU A 194 -0.03 19.96 6.99
CA LEU A 194 -0.43 18.75 6.29
C LEU A 194 -1.27 19.10 5.08
N GLN A 195 -0.72 18.96 3.88
CA GLN A 195 -1.40 19.20 2.62
C GLN A 195 -1.57 17.90 1.84
N VAL A 196 -2.76 17.66 1.29
CA VAL A 196 -3.08 16.47 0.48
C VAL A 196 -3.34 16.91 -0.94
N ILE A 197 -2.60 16.33 -1.90
CA ILE A 197 -2.72 16.71 -3.30
C ILE A 197 -2.93 15.52 -4.22
N ILE A 198 -3.77 15.73 -5.23
CA ILE A 198 -3.86 14.88 -6.40
C ILE A 198 -3.36 15.70 -7.59
N THR A 199 -2.48 15.11 -8.38
CA THR A 199 -1.87 15.81 -9.49
C THR A 199 -1.59 14.86 -10.66
N ASN A 200 -1.38 15.43 -11.86
CA ASN A 200 -0.95 14.70 -13.04
C ASN A 200 0.56 14.37 -13.00
N ARG A 201 1.06 13.69 -14.02
CA ARG A 201 2.47 13.27 -14.08
C ARG A 201 3.44 14.45 -14.18
N GLU A 202 3.05 15.53 -14.86
CA GLU A 202 3.88 16.72 -15.07
C GLU A 202 4.07 17.47 -13.76
N ALA A 203 2.98 17.80 -13.07
CA ALA A 203 3.04 18.47 -11.78
C ALA A 203 3.67 17.60 -10.66
N LEU A 204 3.58 16.26 -10.76
CA LEU A 204 4.32 15.35 -9.88
C LEU A 204 5.84 15.51 -10.06
N LYS A 205 6.32 15.76 -11.28
CA LYS A 205 7.75 16.01 -11.53
C LYS A 205 8.21 17.29 -10.81
N VAL A 206 7.42 18.36 -10.87
CA VAL A 206 7.69 19.59 -10.09
C VAL A 206 7.84 19.26 -8.62
N LEU A 207 6.91 18.49 -8.05
CA LEU A 207 6.93 18.13 -6.64
C LEU A 207 8.17 17.31 -6.24
N THR A 208 8.54 16.30 -7.04
CA THR A 208 9.66 15.39 -6.72
C THR A 208 11.05 16.00 -6.94
N THR A 209 11.15 17.09 -7.70
CA THR A 209 12.43 17.76 -7.99
C THR A 209 12.61 19.11 -7.27
N ALA A 210 11.60 19.55 -6.50
CA ALA A 210 11.65 20.82 -5.81
C ALA A 210 12.73 20.85 -4.69
N PRO A 211 13.63 21.85 -4.65
CA PRO A 211 14.67 21.96 -3.61
C PRO A 211 14.11 22.12 -2.19
N ALA A 212 12.88 22.61 -2.07
CA ALA A 212 12.16 22.75 -0.80
C ALA A 212 11.84 21.40 -0.15
N ILE A 213 11.71 20.32 -0.93
CA ILE A 213 11.50 18.96 -0.42
C ILE A 213 12.82 18.44 0.16
N LYS A 214 12.84 18.23 1.47
CA LYS A 214 14.05 17.81 2.19
C LYS A 214 14.16 16.30 2.39
N HIS A 215 13.07 15.56 2.20
CA HIS A 215 13.03 14.11 2.26
C HIS A 215 11.81 13.58 1.54
N ILE A 216 11.94 12.46 0.85
CA ILE A 216 10.83 11.76 0.20
C ILE A 216 10.64 10.40 0.89
N ILE A 217 9.42 10.14 1.35
CA ILE A 217 8.98 8.81 1.83
C ILE A 217 8.11 8.23 0.72
N LEU A 218 8.55 7.15 0.12
CA LEU A 218 7.91 6.55 -1.05
C LEU A 218 7.56 5.09 -0.77
N THR A 219 6.31 4.72 -1.02
CA THR A 219 5.90 3.30 -1.15
C THR A 219 5.24 3.09 -2.51
N ARG A 220 5.96 2.46 -3.44
CA ARG A 220 5.53 2.25 -4.84
C ARG A 220 6.36 1.16 -5.51
N GLY A 221 6.04 0.87 -6.79
CA GLY A 221 6.88 -0.03 -7.60
C GLY A 221 8.31 0.49 -7.78
N THR A 222 9.26 -0.44 -7.89
CA THR A 222 10.71 -0.20 -7.99
C THR A 222 11.08 0.82 -9.08
N ASP A 223 10.44 0.77 -10.25
CA ASP A 223 10.69 1.71 -11.35
C ASP A 223 10.42 3.17 -10.95
N THR A 224 9.39 3.38 -10.11
CA THR A 224 9.08 4.73 -9.62
C THR A 224 10.18 5.26 -8.71
N ALA A 225 10.67 4.43 -7.79
CA ALA A 225 11.76 4.79 -6.90
C ALA A 225 13.05 5.12 -7.67
N GLN A 226 13.41 4.28 -8.63
CA GLN A 226 14.57 4.50 -9.50
C GLN A 226 14.45 5.78 -10.33
N ASN A 227 13.27 6.07 -10.87
CA ASN A 227 13.04 7.29 -11.66
C ASN A 227 13.14 8.54 -10.79
N ILE A 228 12.63 8.53 -9.56
CA ILE A 228 12.77 9.64 -8.63
C ILE A 228 14.25 9.83 -8.24
N ALA A 229 14.94 8.75 -7.88
CA ALA A 229 16.36 8.82 -7.50
C ALA A 229 17.24 9.34 -8.64
N ARG A 230 16.95 8.98 -9.91
CA ARG A 230 17.67 9.51 -11.07
C ARG A 230 17.36 10.99 -11.33
N ALA A 231 16.09 11.38 -11.16
CA ALA A 231 15.66 12.76 -11.41
C ALA A 231 16.11 13.74 -10.31
N ASN A 232 16.23 13.25 -9.08
CA ASN A 232 16.63 14.05 -7.92
C ASN A 232 17.56 13.25 -7.00
N PRO A 233 18.85 13.11 -7.35
CA PRO A 233 19.80 12.32 -6.57
C PRO A 233 20.24 13.00 -5.25
N VAL A 234 19.89 14.25 -5.04
CA VAL A 234 20.31 15.04 -3.87
C VAL A 234 19.34 14.89 -2.71
N THR A 235 18.05 14.81 -2.98
CA THR A 235 17.03 14.67 -1.92
C THR A 235 17.03 13.26 -1.36
N PRO A 236 17.21 13.06 -0.05
CA PRO A 236 17.14 11.76 0.58
C PRO A 236 15.80 11.06 0.29
N LEU A 237 15.86 9.79 -0.12
CA LEU A 237 14.73 8.97 -0.47
C LEU A 237 14.67 7.72 0.42
N SER A 238 13.61 7.62 1.23
CA SER A 238 13.24 6.38 1.91
C SER A 238 12.18 5.68 1.07
N ALA A 239 12.55 4.55 0.45
CA ALA A 239 11.70 3.88 -0.52
C ALA A 239 11.42 2.44 -0.10
N GLU A 240 10.13 2.13 0.06
CA GLU A 240 9.61 0.77 0.12
C GLU A 240 9.09 0.39 -1.27
N THR A 241 9.64 -0.67 -1.86
CA THR A 241 9.34 -1.08 -3.22
C THR A 241 8.82 -2.52 -3.29
N GLY A 242 8.65 -3.04 -4.50
CA GLY A 242 8.19 -4.41 -4.71
C GLY A 242 9.24 -5.47 -4.37
N GLY A 243 8.78 -6.70 -4.31
CA GLY A 243 9.60 -7.86 -4.05
C GLY A 243 8.97 -9.16 -4.52
N LYS A 244 9.74 -10.26 -4.43
CA LYS A 244 9.24 -11.61 -4.67
C LYS A 244 9.31 -12.39 -3.35
N ASN A 245 8.26 -12.24 -2.53
CA ASN A 245 8.24 -12.82 -1.19
C ASN A 245 8.03 -14.33 -1.23
N VAL A 246 8.67 -15.00 -0.31
CA VAL A 246 8.79 -16.46 -0.28
C VAL A 246 8.29 -17.03 1.03
N ILE A 247 7.51 -18.12 0.96
CA ILE A 247 7.33 -19.04 2.07
C ILE A 247 8.14 -20.30 1.74
N ILE A 248 8.90 -20.80 2.72
CA ILE A 248 9.67 -22.04 2.62
C ILE A 248 8.96 -23.10 3.48
N LEU A 249 8.55 -24.20 2.85
CA LEU A 249 7.94 -25.33 3.54
C LEU A 249 8.87 -26.53 3.52
N THR A 250 9.33 -26.93 4.70
CA THR A 250 10.20 -28.10 4.91
C THR A 250 9.39 -29.32 5.27
N ALA A 251 10.01 -30.50 5.23
CA ALA A 251 9.40 -31.78 5.61
C ALA A 251 8.92 -31.80 7.08
N SER A 252 9.59 -31.05 7.95
CA SER A 252 9.26 -30.94 9.39
C SER A 252 8.12 -29.96 9.69
N GLY A 253 7.72 -29.15 8.71
CA GLY A 253 6.64 -28.15 8.90
C GLY A 253 5.27 -28.81 9.00
N ASP A 254 4.39 -28.23 9.85
CA ASP A 254 2.98 -28.62 9.90
C ASP A 254 2.31 -28.18 8.58
N ARG A 255 1.84 -29.17 7.82
CA ARG A 255 1.33 -28.97 6.45
C ARG A 255 0.00 -28.22 6.44
N ASP A 256 -0.89 -28.51 7.39
CA ASP A 256 -2.24 -27.91 7.41
C ASP A 256 -2.14 -26.44 7.85
N HIS A 257 -1.30 -26.16 8.87
CA HIS A 257 -1.00 -24.79 9.29
C HIS A 257 -0.28 -24.00 8.17
N ALA A 258 0.65 -24.64 7.47
CA ALA A 258 1.35 -24.03 6.34
C ALA A 258 0.38 -23.66 5.21
N ILE A 259 -0.54 -24.57 4.82
CA ILE A 259 -1.54 -24.30 3.78
C ILE A 259 -2.40 -23.09 4.15
N MET A 260 -2.87 -23.01 5.39
CA MET A 260 -3.66 -21.89 5.88
C MET A 260 -2.90 -20.56 5.70
N ASN A 261 -1.65 -20.50 6.14
CA ASN A 261 -0.81 -19.30 6.02
C ASN A 261 -0.44 -18.96 4.57
N ILE A 262 -0.14 -19.96 3.74
CA ILE A 262 0.16 -19.79 2.31
C ILE A 262 -1.03 -19.14 1.61
N VAL A 263 -2.23 -19.70 1.79
CA VAL A 263 -3.44 -19.23 1.11
C VAL A 263 -3.82 -17.82 1.58
N ALA A 264 -3.78 -17.56 2.89
CA ALA A 264 -4.02 -16.24 3.45
C ALA A 264 -3.03 -15.18 2.93
N SER A 265 -1.73 -15.54 2.88
CA SER A 265 -0.68 -14.63 2.41
C SER A 265 -0.72 -14.41 0.89
N ALA A 266 -0.95 -15.47 0.10
CA ALA A 266 -0.89 -15.38 -1.36
C ALA A 266 -2.10 -14.68 -1.97
N PHE A 267 -3.28 -14.83 -1.37
CA PHE A 267 -4.54 -14.42 -1.99
C PHE A 267 -5.28 -13.31 -1.25
N GLY A 268 -4.85 -12.92 -0.05
CA GLY A 268 -5.36 -11.74 0.63
C GLY A 268 -5.21 -10.49 -0.25
N ASN A 269 -6.21 -9.62 -0.28
CA ASN A 269 -6.30 -8.45 -1.17
C ASN A 269 -6.04 -8.80 -2.66
N ALA A 270 -6.52 -9.97 -3.12
CA ALA A 270 -6.25 -10.51 -4.44
C ALA A 270 -4.74 -10.60 -4.77
N GLY A 271 -3.88 -10.93 -3.79
CA GLY A 271 -2.42 -10.99 -3.96
C GLY A 271 -1.74 -9.63 -4.20
N GLN A 272 -2.45 -8.53 -4.00
CA GLN A 272 -1.97 -7.17 -4.27
C GLN A 272 -1.34 -6.54 -3.01
N LYS A 273 -0.46 -7.27 -2.35
CA LYS A 273 0.32 -6.80 -1.19
C LYS A 273 1.81 -6.90 -1.49
N CYS A 274 2.58 -5.89 -1.07
CA CYS A 274 4.06 -5.96 -1.12
C CYS A 274 4.61 -7.11 -0.29
N SER A 275 3.84 -7.58 0.72
CA SER A 275 4.16 -8.71 1.60
C SER A 275 3.51 -10.03 1.17
N ALA A 276 2.73 -10.09 0.09
CA ALA A 276 2.07 -11.33 -0.34
C ALA A 276 3.08 -12.41 -0.72
N CYS A 277 2.87 -13.63 -0.23
CA CYS A 277 3.60 -14.80 -0.71
C CYS A 277 3.28 -15.03 -2.19
N SER A 278 4.23 -14.80 -3.05
CA SER A 278 4.08 -15.02 -4.49
C SER A 278 4.96 -16.17 -5.02
N LEU A 279 5.83 -16.70 -4.15
CA LEU A 279 6.65 -17.87 -4.41
C LEU A 279 6.66 -18.80 -3.19
N LEU A 280 6.27 -20.05 -3.39
CA LEU A 280 6.33 -21.10 -2.38
C LEU A 280 7.44 -22.07 -2.75
N LEU A 281 8.47 -22.17 -1.90
CA LEU A 281 9.55 -23.15 -2.01
C LEU A 281 9.22 -24.34 -1.14
N VAL A 282 9.08 -25.51 -1.74
CA VAL A 282 8.62 -26.73 -1.05
C VAL A 282 9.71 -27.81 -1.12
N GLU A 283 10.05 -28.38 0.04
CA GLU A 283 10.96 -29.52 0.09
C GLU A 283 10.39 -30.70 -0.67
N ARG A 284 11.26 -31.45 -1.40
CA ARG A 284 10.87 -32.50 -2.35
C ARG A 284 9.86 -33.48 -1.79
N SER A 285 10.02 -33.95 -0.57
CA SER A 285 9.13 -34.94 0.07
C SER A 285 7.69 -34.43 0.24
N VAL A 286 7.52 -33.11 0.47
CA VAL A 286 6.22 -32.45 0.56
C VAL A 286 5.71 -32.06 -0.83
N TYR A 287 6.63 -31.62 -1.71
CA TYR A 287 6.29 -31.25 -3.09
C TYR A 287 5.70 -32.41 -3.88
N GLU A 288 6.21 -33.64 -3.71
CA GLU A 288 5.74 -34.86 -4.39
C GLU A 288 4.49 -35.46 -3.73
N ASP A 289 4.14 -35.05 -2.49
CA ASP A 289 2.98 -35.54 -1.76
C ASP A 289 1.66 -35.08 -2.41
N LYS A 290 0.93 -36.04 -2.97
CA LYS A 290 -0.37 -35.79 -3.63
C LYS A 290 -1.44 -35.29 -2.67
N ASN A 291 -1.38 -35.66 -1.39
CA ASN A 291 -2.30 -35.18 -0.37
C ASN A 291 -2.07 -33.69 -0.09
N PHE A 292 -0.82 -33.24 0.02
CA PHE A 292 -0.48 -31.84 0.14
C PHE A 292 -0.98 -31.02 -1.08
N GLN A 293 -0.73 -31.52 -2.30
CA GLN A 293 -1.20 -30.88 -3.53
C GLN A 293 -2.73 -30.74 -3.54
N SER A 294 -3.46 -31.81 -3.20
CA SER A 294 -4.92 -31.78 -3.14
C SER A 294 -5.43 -30.76 -2.11
N LYS A 295 -4.92 -30.80 -0.89
CA LYS A 295 -5.29 -29.87 0.17
C LYS A 295 -5.01 -28.40 -0.19
N LEU A 296 -3.86 -28.11 -0.79
CA LEU A 296 -3.54 -26.74 -1.25
C LEU A 296 -4.50 -26.30 -2.35
N LYS A 297 -4.81 -27.17 -3.30
CA LYS A 297 -5.80 -26.90 -4.35
C LYS A 297 -7.18 -26.61 -3.75
N ASP A 298 -7.65 -27.47 -2.85
CA ASP A 298 -8.97 -27.34 -2.22
C ASP A 298 -9.05 -26.04 -1.40
N ALA A 299 -8.01 -25.72 -0.63
CA ALA A 299 -7.92 -24.47 0.14
C ALA A 299 -7.97 -23.23 -0.78
N ALA A 300 -7.18 -23.22 -1.85
CA ALA A 300 -7.17 -22.10 -2.79
C ALA A 300 -8.51 -21.92 -3.52
N THR A 301 -9.13 -23.02 -3.95
CA THR A 301 -10.40 -22.98 -4.69
C THR A 301 -11.62 -22.74 -3.81
N SER A 302 -11.51 -22.94 -2.49
CA SER A 302 -12.60 -22.67 -1.53
C SER A 302 -12.78 -21.17 -1.26
N LEU A 303 -11.80 -20.32 -1.58
CA LEU A 303 -11.90 -18.88 -1.37
C LEU A 303 -12.96 -18.27 -2.30
N LYS A 304 -13.96 -17.66 -1.71
CA LYS A 304 -15.00 -16.96 -2.47
C LYS A 304 -14.48 -15.65 -3.04
N VAL A 305 -14.62 -15.48 -4.35
CA VAL A 305 -14.21 -14.28 -5.10
C VAL A 305 -15.46 -13.52 -5.51
N GLY A 306 -15.43 -12.20 -5.36
CA GLY A 306 -16.56 -11.37 -5.78
C GLY A 306 -16.55 -9.98 -5.19
N SER A 307 -17.68 -9.28 -5.31
CA SER A 307 -17.86 -7.93 -4.77
C SER A 307 -17.57 -7.89 -3.26
N VAL A 308 -16.81 -6.90 -2.83
CA VAL A 308 -16.45 -6.68 -1.42
C VAL A 308 -17.64 -6.24 -0.56
N TRP A 309 -18.74 -5.83 -1.18
CA TRP A 309 -19.99 -5.53 -0.50
C TRP A 309 -20.74 -6.79 -0.02
N ASN A 310 -20.30 -7.95 -0.46
CA ASN A 310 -20.75 -9.21 0.11
C ASN A 310 -19.71 -9.70 1.15
N PRO A 311 -20.02 -9.67 2.45
CA PRO A 311 -19.07 -10.05 3.51
C PRO A 311 -18.59 -11.50 3.43
N GLY A 312 -19.29 -12.36 2.68
CA GLY A 312 -18.88 -13.74 2.46
C GLY A 312 -17.75 -13.91 1.44
N ASN A 313 -17.40 -12.87 0.70
CA ASN A 313 -16.29 -12.90 -0.26
C ASN A 313 -14.96 -12.56 0.44
N ILE A 314 -13.94 -13.34 0.15
CA ILE A 314 -12.60 -13.21 0.76
C ILE A 314 -11.63 -12.52 -0.21
N VAL A 315 -11.79 -12.76 -1.51
CA VAL A 315 -10.96 -12.17 -2.56
C VAL A 315 -11.79 -11.17 -3.34
N GLY A 316 -11.41 -9.90 -3.25
CA GLY A 316 -12.01 -8.80 -3.99
C GLY A 316 -11.44 -8.63 -5.40
N PRO A 317 -11.82 -7.56 -6.13
CA PRO A 317 -11.31 -7.27 -7.45
C PRO A 317 -9.85 -6.83 -7.42
N MET A 318 -9.16 -7.05 -8.53
CA MET A 318 -7.89 -6.38 -8.80
C MET A 318 -8.11 -4.90 -9.09
N ILE A 319 -7.10 -4.07 -8.83
CA ILE A 319 -7.16 -2.63 -9.11
C ILE A 319 -7.21 -2.33 -10.61
N THR A 320 -6.71 -3.22 -11.43
CA THR A 320 -6.70 -3.13 -12.90
C THR A 320 -6.81 -4.52 -13.52
N ASN A 321 -7.52 -4.62 -14.64
CA ASN A 321 -7.53 -5.79 -15.51
C ASN A 321 -6.33 -5.82 -16.49
N LYS A 322 -5.52 -4.75 -16.52
CA LYS A 322 -4.37 -4.58 -17.41
C LYS A 322 -3.05 -4.73 -16.63
N ASN A 323 -2.83 -5.91 -16.07
CA ASN A 323 -1.56 -6.25 -15.45
C ASN A 323 -0.77 -7.17 -16.37
N ASP A 324 0.04 -6.57 -17.25
CA ASP A 324 0.78 -7.29 -18.29
C ASP A 324 1.70 -8.38 -17.73
N LYS A 325 2.32 -8.14 -16.57
CA LYS A 325 3.18 -9.14 -15.91
C LYS A 325 2.37 -10.34 -15.43
N LEU A 326 1.18 -10.12 -14.89
CA LEU A 326 0.29 -11.19 -14.46
C LEU A 326 -0.24 -11.99 -15.65
N LEU A 327 -0.66 -11.30 -16.71
CA LEU A 327 -1.14 -11.94 -17.95
C LEU A 327 -0.02 -12.72 -18.65
N GLN A 328 1.20 -12.20 -18.68
CA GLN A 328 2.37 -12.92 -19.20
C GLN A 328 2.62 -14.21 -18.40
N ALA A 329 2.45 -14.17 -17.07
CA ALA A 329 2.63 -15.33 -16.22
C ALA A 329 1.57 -16.43 -16.43
N PHE A 330 0.50 -16.19 -17.17
CA PHE A 330 -0.46 -17.24 -17.55
C PHE A 330 0.08 -18.19 -18.62
N ASN A 331 1.12 -17.83 -19.31
CA ASN A 331 1.80 -18.75 -20.22
C ASN A 331 2.61 -19.76 -19.40
N LEU A 332 2.47 -21.05 -19.72
CA LEU A 332 3.29 -22.10 -19.12
C LEU A 332 4.64 -22.19 -19.82
N GLU A 333 5.70 -22.16 -19.04
CA GLU A 333 7.08 -22.40 -19.51
C GLU A 333 7.46 -23.89 -19.31
N PRO A 334 8.55 -24.37 -19.91
CA PRO A 334 8.93 -25.78 -19.81
C PRO A 334 9.07 -26.27 -18.37
N GLY A 335 8.33 -27.33 -18.04
CA GLY A 335 8.27 -27.92 -16.69
C GLY A 335 7.18 -27.38 -15.80
N GLU A 336 6.52 -26.32 -16.17
CA GLU A 336 5.37 -25.74 -15.42
C GLU A 336 4.05 -26.46 -15.76
N SER A 337 3.15 -26.46 -14.81
CA SER A 337 1.78 -26.92 -14.95
C SER A 337 0.83 -26.12 -14.06
N TRP A 338 -0.45 -26.24 -14.25
CA TRP A 338 -1.44 -25.66 -13.36
C TRP A 338 -1.89 -26.67 -12.30
N LEU A 339 -1.69 -26.32 -11.01
CA LEU A 339 -2.41 -26.97 -9.93
C LEU A 339 -3.83 -26.38 -9.84
N VAL A 340 -3.95 -25.04 -9.98
CA VAL A 340 -5.19 -24.30 -10.12
C VAL A 340 -5.03 -23.34 -11.29
N PRO A 341 -5.73 -23.56 -12.44
CA PRO A 341 -5.58 -22.69 -13.61
C PRO A 341 -6.24 -21.31 -13.38
N PRO A 342 -5.77 -20.26 -14.10
CA PRO A 342 -6.39 -18.94 -14.01
C PRO A 342 -7.83 -18.96 -14.53
N ARG A 343 -8.71 -18.27 -13.80
CA ARG A 343 -10.12 -18.12 -14.17
C ARG A 343 -10.65 -16.76 -13.72
N PHE A 344 -11.04 -15.93 -14.65
CA PHE A 344 -11.80 -14.72 -14.36
C PHE A 344 -13.25 -15.06 -14.01
N ILE A 345 -13.82 -14.36 -13.04
CA ILE A 345 -15.18 -14.59 -12.54
C ILE A 345 -16.15 -13.59 -13.18
N ASP A 346 -15.66 -12.45 -13.63
CA ASP A 346 -16.42 -11.37 -14.23
C ASP A 346 -16.01 -11.12 -15.69
N GLU A 347 -16.93 -10.57 -16.49
CA GLU A 347 -16.70 -10.26 -17.91
C GLU A 347 -15.68 -9.11 -18.11
N LYS A 348 -15.50 -8.24 -17.10
CA LYS A 348 -14.55 -7.12 -17.14
C LYS A 348 -13.13 -7.51 -16.72
N GLU A 349 -12.91 -8.76 -16.34
CA GLU A 349 -11.62 -9.34 -15.97
C GLU A 349 -10.93 -8.65 -14.77
N TYR A 350 -11.70 -8.07 -13.85
CA TYR A 350 -11.17 -7.55 -12.59
C TYR A 350 -11.12 -8.61 -11.48
N MET A 351 -11.96 -9.63 -11.53
CA MET A 351 -12.08 -10.64 -10.49
C MET A 351 -11.43 -11.94 -10.92
N LEU A 352 -10.14 -12.10 -10.61
CA LEU A 352 -9.38 -13.32 -10.88
C LEU A 352 -9.45 -14.26 -9.67
N ALA A 353 -9.82 -15.50 -9.90
CA ALA A 353 -9.79 -16.54 -8.87
C ALA A 353 -8.35 -16.88 -8.46
N PRO A 354 -8.12 -17.35 -7.22
CA PRO A 354 -6.82 -17.86 -6.78
C PRO A 354 -6.25 -18.85 -7.78
N THR A 355 -5.01 -18.61 -8.19
CA THR A 355 -4.33 -19.35 -9.25
C THR A 355 -3.03 -19.93 -8.70
N VAL A 356 -2.74 -21.22 -8.96
CA VAL A 356 -1.53 -21.86 -8.47
C VAL A 356 -0.79 -22.53 -9.61
N LYS A 357 0.43 -22.04 -9.88
CA LYS A 357 1.36 -22.58 -10.87
C LYS A 357 2.34 -23.52 -10.21
N TRP A 358 2.51 -24.72 -10.72
CA TRP A 358 3.34 -25.79 -10.16
C TRP A 358 4.53 -26.08 -11.03
N GLY A 359 5.68 -26.44 -10.45
CA GLY A 359 6.87 -26.83 -11.17
C GLY A 359 7.72 -25.66 -11.68
N VAL A 360 7.54 -24.50 -11.07
CA VAL A 360 8.28 -23.29 -11.44
C VAL A 360 9.76 -23.45 -11.07
N LYS A 361 10.65 -23.00 -11.96
CA LYS A 361 12.11 -23.07 -11.79
C LYS A 361 12.74 -21.67 -11.72
N PRO A 362 13.98 -21.54 -11.18
CA PRO A 362 14.65 -20.26 -11.05
C PRO A 362 14.78 -19.44 -12.35
N GLU A 363 14.83 -20.07 -13.50
CA GLU A 363 14.87 -19.43 -14.82
C GLU A 363 13.53 -18.92 -15.32
N ASN A 364 12.41 -19.42 -14.80
CA ASN A 364 11.09 -19.07 -15.26
C ASN A 364 10.70 -17.63 -14.87
N PHE A 365 9.88 -17.01 -15.71
CA PHE A 365 9.41 -15.63 -15.51
C PHE A 365 8.70 -15.44 -14.18
N SER A 366 7.77 -16.34 -13.83
CA SER A 366 6.96 -16.24 -12.62
C SER A 366 7.73 -16.54 -11.33
N PHE A 367 8.96 -17.10 -11.40
CA PHE A 367 9.83 -17.29 -10.24
C PHE A 367 10.44 -15.98 -9.75
N ARG A 368 10.85 -15.09 -10.68
CA ARG A 368 11.62 -13.86 -10.37
C ARG A 368 10.81 -12.59 -10.39
N THR A 369 9.64 -12.63 -11.04
CA THR A 369 8.84 -11.42 -11.29
C THR A 369 7.76 -11.25 -10.24
N GLU A 370 7.66 -10.06 -9.67
CA GLU A 370 6.51 -9.66 -8.87
C GLU A 370 5.30 -9.50 -9.78
N LEU A 371 4.23 -10.24 -9.50
CA LEU A 371 3.03 -10.28 -10.33
C LEU A 371 1.92 -9.37 -9.81
N PHE A 372 1.91 -9.09 -8.52
CA PHE A 372 0.94 -8.23 -7.82
C PHE A 372 -0.52 -8.60 -8.14
N GLY A 373 -0.83 -9.87 -8.02
CA GLY A 373 -2.11 -10.48 -8.33
C GLY A 373 -2.24 -11.88 -7.71
N PRO A 374 -3.42 -12.52 -7.77
CA PRO A 374 -3.69 -13.77 -7.04
C PRO A 374 -3.10 -15.01 -7.74
N LEU A 375 -1.79 -14.99 -8.02
CA LEU A 375 -1.05 -16.09 -8.59
C LEU A 375 0.12 -16.49 -7.68
N LEU A 376 0.08 -17.71 -7.19
CA LEU A 376 1.14 -18.35 -6.41
C LEU A 376 1.98 -19.25 -7.32
N SER A 377 3.29 -19.03 -7.36
CA SER A 377 4.27 -19.91 -8.02
C SER A 377 4.84 -20.91 -7.03
N VAL A 378 4.87 -22.21 -7.37
CA VAL A 378 5.39 -23.27 -6.50
C VAL A 378 6.60 -23.94 -7.13
N ALA A 379 7.71 -23.96 -6.40
CA ALA A 379 8.97 -24.56 -6.81
C ALA A 379 9.44 -25.63 -5.82
N CYS A 380 10.07 -26.69 -6.35
CA CYS A 380 10.68 -27.74 -5.56
C CYS A 380 12.10 -27.35 -5.14
N ILE A 381 12.43 -27.56 -3.86
CA ILE A 381 13.81 -27.48 -3.35
C ILE A 381 14.28 -28.84 -2.86
N CYS A 382 15.57 -29.12 -2.99
CA CYS A 382 16.09 -30.44 -2.63
C CYS A 382 16.24 -30.64 -1.12
N LEU A 383 16.94 -29.75 -0.44
CA LEU A 383 17.12 -29.71 1.02
C LEU A 383 17.68 -28.34 1.41
N LEU A 384 17.29 -27.82 2.57
CA LEU A 384 17.89 -26.61 3.15
C LEU A 384 19.41 -26.76 3.46
N TYR A 385 19.85 -28.00 3.64
CA TYR A 385 21.28 -28.36 3.90
C TYR A 385 22.24 -28.12 2.73
N THR A 386 21.76 -27.84 1.53
CA THR A 386 22.61 -27.66 0.35
C THR A 386 22.91 -26.20 0.00
N SER A 387 22.37 -25.26 0.77
CA SER A 387 22.79 -23.86 0.67
C SER A 387 23.85 -23.60 1.73
N PRO A 388 25.15 -23.48 1.38
CA PRO A 388 26.17 -23.16 2.37
C PRO A 388 25.85 -21.77 2.94
N SER A 389 25.50 -21.73 4.23
CA SER A 389 25.44 -20.48 4.95
C SER A 389 26.82 -19.83 4.95
N PRO A 390 26.97 -18.52 4.75
CA PRO A 390 28.28 -17.86 4.93
C PRO A 390 28.89 -18.07 6.31
N ARG A 391 28.15 -18.59 7.29
CA ARG A 391 28.61 -18.95 8.62
C ARG A 391 29.23 -20.36 8.70
N ASP A 392 28.90 -21.25 7.74
CA ASP A 392 29.42 -22.64 7.75
C ASP A 392 30.84 -22.74 7.18
N SER A 393 31.34 -21.68 6.55
CA SER A 393 32.72 -21.63 6.00
C SER A 393 33.79 -21.21 7.02
N THR A 394 33.44 -20.99 8.29
CA THR A 394 34.41 -20.54 9.33
C THR A 394 34.70 -21.56 10.41
N SER A 395 34.27 -22.80 10.25
CA SER A 395 34.60 -23.91 11.16
C SER A 395 35.48 -24.96 10.46
N SER A 396 36.73 -24.59 10.19
CA SER A 396 37.84 -25.53 9.96
C SER A 396 39.13 -24.97 10.52
#